data_bb8bed21541741c6eeb8e8198fdd2008
#
_entry.id   bb8bed21541741c6eeb8e8198fdd2008
#
_cell.length_a   1.000
_cell.length_b   1.000
_cell.length_c   1.000
_cell.angle_alpha   90.00
_cell.angle_beta   90.00
_cell.angle_gamma   90.00
#
_symmetry.space_group_name_H-M   'P 1'
#
loop_
_entity.id
_entity.type
_entity.pdbx_description
1 polymer ?
#
loop_
_entity_poly.entity_id
_entity_poly.type
_entity_poly.pdbx_seq_one_letter_code
_entity_poly.pdbx_strand_id
1 'polypeptide(L)'
;MKALQQDTLKEQIDRQRAALKGMLREPLSQAAQACSGAWGDRADLDAVLAAAFATLPFGNFMYAVDTNGIQVSSNISREGIIDADFGRDRSHRPYMKEAVPAEGFLLSRAYISERAKRPSLTAIQIVRKARGRVLGFVGVDFDLRDLPITRELSHQPTQWRQIKGDPSIRGAVFHQTRSNSVMDQNIDTVLGVVEELMVAHGVYHIILHFSSNRAVAWHIDDPYRYRLLDIQELTDPNSCLAYPRRPYPKNAAVAAGQIRPVLEGLRALRFMDEMLYLRSGTLNIFNGVVGLTFSCDGSHYVPVNEFLDKGAEFWVRGSTLGV
;
A
#
# COMPACT_ATOMS: atom_id res chain seq x y z
N MET A 1 32.40 -6.54 20.73
CA MET A 1 30.97 -6.43 20.51
C MET A 1 30.75 -5.60 19.25
N LYS A 2 30.42 -6.25 18.11
CA LYS A 2 30.05 -5.55 16.88
C LYS A 2 28.70 -4.86 17.13
N ALA A 3 28.67 -3.53 17.01
CA ALA A 3 27.42 -2.79 16.98
C ALA A 3 26.56 -3.36 15.84
N LEU A 4 25.42 -3.94 16.17
CA LEU A 4 24.40 -4.31 15.21
C LEU A 4 23.95 -3.00 14.53
N GLN A 5 24.38 -2.83 13.30
CA GLN A 5 23.99 -1.71 12.47
C GLN A 5 22.48 -1.84 12.24
N GLN A 6 21.74 -0.86 12.73
CA GLN A 6 20.27 -0.82 12.60
C GLN A 6 19.93 -0.48 11.16
N ASP A 7 19.32 -1.43 10.45
CA ASP A 7 18.84 -1.18 9.10
C ASP A 7 17.69 -0.17 9.07
N THR A 8 17.77 0.73 8.15
CA THR A 8 16.66 1.66 7.87
C THR A 8 15.48 0.92 7.23
N LEU A 9 14.27 1.47 7.30
CA LEU A 9 13.08 0.93 6.62
C LEU A 9 13.36 0.68 5.13
N LYS A 10 14.08 1.60 4.49
CA LYS A 10 14.47 1.48 3.08
C LYS A 10 15.34 0.25 2.79
N GLU A 11 16.37 0.03 3.61
CA GLU A 11 17.26 -1.14 3.45
C GLU A 11 16.52 -2.46 3.63
N GLN A 12 15.51 -2.49 4.49
CA GLN A 12 14.67 -3.68 4.69
C GLN A 12 13.75 -3.92 3.51
N ILE A 13 13.12 -2.87 2.97
CA ILE A 13 12.33 -2.95 1.75
C ILE A 13 13.20 -3.44 0.58
N ASP A 14 14.41 -2.90 0.43
CA ASP A 14 15.32 -3.30 -0.63
C ASP A 14 15.74 -4.77 -0.52
N ARG A 15 16.00 -5.26 0.70
CA ARG A 15 16.29 -6.69 0.95
C ARG A 15 15.09 -7.58 0.60
N GLN A 16 13.89 -7.19 0.99
CA GLN A 16 12.69 -7.96 0.65
C GLN A 16 12.44 -8.00 -0.85
N ARG A 17 12.63 -6.87 -1.53
CA ARG A 17 12.55 -6.82 -2.99
C ARG A 17 13.61 -7.71 -3.65
N ALA A 18 14.84 -7.74 -3.12
CA ALA A 18 15.90 -8.62 -3.61
C ALA A 18 15.54 -10.11 -3.44
N ALA A 19 14.96 -10.48 -2.28
CA ALA A 19 14.49 -11.85 -2.04
C ALA A 19 13.35 -12.25 -3.01
N LEU A 20 12.39 -11.37 -3.24
CA LEU A 20 11.31 -11.58 -4.22
C LEU A 20 11.86 -11.73 -5.65
N LYS A 21 12.80 -10.88 -6.06
CA LYS A 21 13.48 -11.01 -7.36
C LYS A 21 14.14 -12.38 -7.51
N GLY A 22 14.82 -12.84 -6.46
CA GLY A 22 15.45 -14.16 -6.45
C GLY A 22 14.47 -15.30 -6.63
N MET A 23 13.30 -15.24 -5.96
CA MET A 23 12.25 -16.26 -6.06
C MET A 23 11.55 -16.29 -7.41
N LEU A 24 11.34 -15.13 -8.04
CA LEU A 24 10.49 -15.00 -9.22
C LEU A 24 11.26 -15.11 -10.54
N ARG A 25 12.55 -14.80 -10.53
CA ARG A 25 13.35 -14.70 -11.75
C ARG A 25 13.39 -15.99 -12.57
N GLU A 26 13.73 -17.09 -11.95
CA GLU A 26 13.86 -18.38 -12.63
C GLU A 26 12.52 -18.93 -13.13
N PRO A 27 11.45 -18.99 -12.30
CA PRO A 27 10.14 -19.44 -12.77
C PRO A 27 9.58 -18.59 -13.91
N LEU A 28 9.76 -17.27 -13.88
CA LEU A 28 9.30 -16.41 -14.96
C LEU A 28 10.14 -16.53 -16.23
N SER A 29 11.44 -16.79 -16.11
CA SER A 29 12.29 -17.07 -17.26
C SER A 29 11.85 -18.35 -17.98
N GLN A 30 11.54 -19.40 -17.24
CA GLN A 30 11.02 -20.67 -17.79
C GLN A 30 9.65 -20.48 -18.44
N ALA A 31 8.75 -19.74 -17.78
CA ALA A 31 7.46 -19.39 -18.36
C ALA A 31 7.59 -18.62 -19.69
N ALA A 32 8.45 -17.62 -19.72
CA ALA A 32 8.69 -16.83 -20.93
C ALA A 32 9.28 -17.67 -22.08
N GLN A 33 10.16 -18.61 -21.76
CA GLN A 33 10.70 -19.54 -22.74
C GLN A 33 9.61 -20.46 -23.30
N ALA A 34 8.74 -21.01 -22.47
CA ALA A 34 7.61 -21.83 -22.89
C ALA A 34 6.62 -21.02 -23.75
N CYS A 35 6.29 -19.79 -23.37
CA CYS A 35 5.43 -18.89 -24.13
C CYS A 35 5.99 -18.54 -25.52
N SER A 36 7.30 -18.58 -25.70
CA SER A 36 7.92 -18.30 -27.02
C SER A 36 7.44 -19.26 -28.12
N GLY A 37 7.20 -20.50 -27.80
CA GLY A 37 6.68 -21.51 -28.73
C GLY A 37 5.20 -21.33 -29.04
N ALA A 38 4.41 -20.91 -28.07
CA ALA A 38 2.97 -20.72 -28.18
C ALA A 38 2.57 -19.31 -28.64
N TRP A 39 3.53 -18.42 -28.86
CA TRP A 39 3.28 -17.03 -29.19
C TRP A 39 2.62 -16.89 -30.58
N GLY A 40 1.40 -16.43 -30.59
CA GLY A 40 0.62 -16.26 -31.82
C GLY A 40 -0.66 -17.11 -31.85
N ASP A 41 -0.76 -18.11 -31.00
CA ASP A 41 -2.00 -18.81 -30.71
C ASP A 41 -2.44 -18.53 -29.27
N ARG A 42 -3.63 -17.97 -29.12
CA ARG A 42 -4.15 -17.56 -27.81
C ARG A 42 -4.40 -18.76 -26.89
N ALA A 43 -4.99 -19.82 -27.42
CA ALA A 43 -5.37 -20.98 -26.61
C ALA A 43 -4.13 -21.70 -26.09
N ASP A 44 -3.13 -21.88 -26.94
CA ASP A 44 -1.86 -22.46 -26.55
C ASP A 44 -1.11 -21.58 -25.56
N LEU A 45 -1.13 -20.27 -25.76
CA LEU A 45 -0.50 -19.30 -24.87
C LEU A 45 -1.17 -19.30 -23.47
N ASP A 46 -2.51 -19.31 -23.42
CA ASP A 46 -3.26 -19.38 -22.17
C ASP A 46 -3.00 -20.70 -21.41
N ALA A 47 -2.89 -21.83 -22.12
CA ALA A 47 -2.55 -23.12 -21.54
C ALA A 47 -1.13 -23.12 -20.93
N VAL A 48 -0.14 -22.56 -21.64
CA VAL A 48 1.24 -22.44 -21.14
C VAL A 48 1.29 -21.53 -19.91
N LEU A 49 0.60 -20.39 -19.97
CA LEU A 49 0.52 -19.46 -18.83
C LEU A 49 -0.15 -20.09 -17.61
N ALA A 50 -1.23 -20.89 -17.79
CA ALA A 50 -1.91 -21.58 -16.72
C ALA A 50 -1.01 -22.61 -16.03
N ALA A 51 -0.26 -23.39 -16.81
CA ALA A 51 0.70 -24.36 -16.29
C ALA A 51 1.83 -23.66 -15.50
N ALA A 52 2.37 -22.56 -16.03
CA ALA A 52 3.40 -21.77 -15.35
C ALA A 52 2.87 -21.11 -14.08
N PHE A 53 1.66 -20.54 -14.12
CA PHE A 53 1.04 -19.87 -12.97
C PHE A 53 0.78 -20.82 -11.80
N ALA A 54 0.44 -22.07 -12.06
CA ALA A 54 0.24 -23.09 -11.03
C ALA A 54 1.50 -23.32 -10.18
N THR A 55 2.69 -23.06 -10.70
CA THR A 55 3.97 -23.22 -9.99
C THR A 55 4.39 -21.94 -9.25
N LEU A 56 3.78 -20.80 -9.55
CA LEU A 56 4.15 -19.51 -8.94
C LEU A 56 3.39 -19.29 -7.64
N PRO A 57 4.09 -19.15 -6.51
CA PRO A 57 3.45 -18.78 -5.26
C PRO A 57 3.00 -17.30 -5.30
N PHE A 58 1.91 -16.99 -4.61
CA PHE A 58 1.44 -15.62 -4.32
C PHE A 58 1.02 -14.76 -5.51
N GLY A 59 1.07 -15.27 -6.75
CA GLY A 59 0.56 -14.53 -7.92
C GLY A 59 -0.96 -14.37 -7.87
N ASN A 60 -1.46 -13.21 -8.29
CA ASN A 60 -2.89 -12.94 -8.44
C ASN A 60 -3.35 -13.17 -9.87
N PHE A 61 -2.59 -12.64 -10.82
CA PHE A 61 -2.86 -12.78 -12.25
C PHE A 61 -1.56 -12.99 -13.02
N MET A 62 -1.61 -13.84 -14.04
CA MET A 62 -0.55 -13.98 -15.02
C MET A 62 -1.11 -13.75 -16.42
N TYR A 63 -0.37 -13.05 -17.26
CA TYR A 63 -0.80 -12.67 -18.61
C TYR A 63 0.40 -12.39 -19.50
N ALA A 64 0.16 -12.32 -20.81
CA ALA A 64 1.15 -11.91 -21.79
C ALA A 64 0.72 -10.62 -22.50
N VAL A 65 1.68 -9.72 -22.78
CA VAL A 65 1.49 -8.48 -23.53
C VAL A 65 2.50 -8.41 -24.67
N ASP A 66 2.11 -7.84 -25.80
CA ASP A 66 3.01 -7.60 -26.90
C ASP A 66 3.98 -6.43 -26.65
N THR A 67 4.82 -6.13 -27.63
CA THR A 67 5.79 -5.02 -27.53
C THR A 67 5.14 -3.63 -27.51
N ASN A 68 3.86 -3.51 -27.87
CA ASN A 68 3.08 -2.28 -27.83
C ASN A 68 2.33 -2.13 -26.50
N GLY A 69 2.38 -3.15 -25.62
CA GLY A 69 1.66 -3.17 -24.36
C GLY A 69 0.22 -3.67 -24.47
N ILE A 70 -0.16 -4.27 -25.62
CA ILE A 70 -1.48 -4.87 -25.79
C ILE A 70 -1.47 -6.30 -25.23
N GLN A 71 -2.45 -6.64 -24.43
CA GLN A 71 -2.58 -7.97 -23.85
C GLN A 71 -2.99 -8.99 -24.93
N VAL A 72 -2.16 -10.02 -25.13
CA VAL A 72 -2.34 -11.06 -26.16
C VAL A 72 -2.79 -12.40 -25.59
N SER A 73 -3.03 -12.48 -24.29
CA SER A 73 -3.58 -13.65 -23.59
C SER A 73 -4.76 -13.26 -22.73
N SER A 74 -5.48 -14.25 -22.21
CA SER A 74 -6.39 -14.07 -21.09
C SER A 74 -5.61 -13.76 -19.80
N ASN A 75 -6.27 -13.28 -18.75
CA ASN A 75 -5.70 -13.30 -17.40
C ASN A 75 -5.88 -14.69 -16.80
N ILE A 76 -4.79 -15.29 -16.37
CA ILE A 76 -4.80 -16.53 -15.60
C ILE A 76 -4.83 -16.18 -14.11
N SER A 77 -5.81 -16.68 -13.39
CA SER A 77 -5.96 -16.53 -11.95
C SER A 77 -6.09 -17.87 -11.25
N ARG A 78 -6.07 -17.88 -9.91
CA ARG A 78 -6.32 -19.10 -9.13
C ARG A 78 -7.75 -19.61 -9.25
N GLU A 79 -8.68 -18.74 -9.64
CA GLU A 79 -10.11 -19.04 -9.83
C GLU A 79 -10.42 -19.49 -11.26
N GLY A 80 -9.46 -19.37 -12.18
CA GLY A 80 -9.59 -19.74 -13.58
C GLY A 80 -9.13 -18.69 -14.57
N ILE A 81 -9.51 -18.86 -15.83
CA ILE A 81 -9.16 -18.00 -16.96
C ILE A 81 -10.18 -16.86 -17.07
N ILE A 82 -9.70 -15.64 -17.23
CA ILE A 82 -10.54 -14.43 -17.35
C ILE A 82 -10.28 -13.79 -18.72
N ASP A 83 -11.24 -13.96 -19.62
CA ASP A 83 -11.16 -13.51 -21.02
C ASP A 83 -11.34 -12.00 -21.22
N ALA A 84 -12.01 -11.34 -20.28
CA ALA A 84 -12.43 -9.95 -20.42
C ALA A 84 -11.29 -8.93 -20.62
N ASP A 85 -10.06 -9.32 -20.28
CA ASP A 85 -8.89 -8.45 -20.43
C ASP A 85 -8.07 -8.71 -21.71
N PHE A 86 -8.47 -9.67 -22.56
CA PHE A 86 -7.83 -9.88 -23.86
C PHE A 86 -7.96 -8.62 -24.75
N GLY A 87 -6.87 -8.23 -25.38
CA GLY A 87 -6.80 -7.01 -26.20
C GLY A 87 -6.71 -5.70 -25.42
N ARG A 88 -6.65 -5.75 -24.10
CA ARG A 88 -6.55 -4.56 -23.24
C ARG A 88 -5.21 -3.87 -23.43
N ASP A 89 -5.25 -2.53 -23.58
CA ASP A 89 -4.05 -1.70 -23.59
C ASP A 89 -3.52 -1.52 -22.16
N ARG A 90 -2.30 -1.99 -21.93
CA ARG A 90 -1.55 -1.86 -20.69
C ARG A 90 -0.32 -0.96 -20.83
N SER A 91 -0.12 -0.31 -21.98
CA SER A 91 1.06 0.53 -22.25
C SER A 91 1.23 1.67 -21.24
N HIS A 92 0.14 2.17 -20.70
CA HIS A 92 0.13 3.24 -19.70
C HIS A 92 0.49 2.78 -18.28
N ARG A 93 0.57 1.47 -18.03
CA ARG A 93 0.84 0.93 -16.70
C ARG A 93 2.26 1.26 -16.22
N PRO A 94 2.47 1.49 -14.91
CA PRO A 94 3.78 1.87 -14.38
C PRO A 94 4.91 0.94 -14.79
N TYR A 95 4.67 -0.37 -14.74
CA TYR A 95 5.67 -1.39 -15.08
C TYR A 95 6.06 -1.43 -16.57
N MET A 96 5.20 -0.93 -17.47
CA MET A 96 5.52 -0.82 -18.90
C MET A 96 6.38 0.40 -19.21
N LYS A 97 6.45 1.36 -18.29
CA LYS A 97 7.28 2.59 -18.41
C LYS A 97 8.68 2.42 -17.83
N GLU A 98 8.90 1.38 -17.04
CA GLU A 98 10.20 1.09 -16.46
C GLU A 98 11.09 0.37 -17.49
N ALA A 99 12.38 0.71 -17.52
CA ALA A 99 13.34 0.02 -18.39
C ALA A 99 13.56 -1.42 -17.90
N VAL A 100 13.32 -2.40 -18.78
CA VAL A 100 13.61 -3.80 -18.46
C VAL A 100 15.11 -4.03 -18.59
N PRO A 101 15.80 -4.55 -17.56
CA PRO A 101 17.23 -4.85 -17.60
C PRO A 101 17.61 -5.82 -18.75
N ALA A 102 18.91 -5.87 -19.10
CA ALA A 102 19.41 -6.70 -20.20
C ALA A 102 19.11 -8.20 -20.01
N GLU A 103 19.07 -8.67 -18.77
CA GLU A 103 18.66 -10.02 -18.41
C GLU A 103 17.18 -10.32 -18.68
N GLY A 104 16.40 -9.31 -18.99
CA GLY A 104 15.01 -9.45 -19.40
C GLY A 104 13.99 -9.56 -18.26
N PHE A 105 14.41 -9.46 -16.99
CA PHE A 105 13.54 -9.53 -15.82
C PHE A 105 13.44 -8.17 -15.12
N LEU A 106 12.22 -7.74 -14.82
CA LEU A 106 11.92 -6.54 -14.04
C LEU A 106 10.92 -6.87 -12.93
N LEU A 107 11.20 -6.46 -11.70
CA LEU A 107 10.21 -6.33 -10.64
C LEU A 107 9.89 -4.85 -10.49
N SER A 108 8.68 -4.44 -10.87
CA SER A 108 8.25 -3.04 -10.85
C SER A 108 8.38 -2.40 -9.47
N ARG A 109 8.35 -1.08 -9.41
CA ARG A 109 8.01 -0.39 -8.16
C ARG A 109 6.58 -0.75 -7.77
N ALA A 110 6.25 -0.60 -6.48
CA ALA A 110 4.88 -0.76 -6.06
C ALA A 110 4.01 0.39 -6.60
N TYR A 111 2.77 0.06 -6.91
CA TYR A 111 1.77 1.01 -7.40
C TYR A 111 0.39 0.62 -6.88
N ILE A 112 -0.58 1.50 -7.00
CA ILE A 112 -1.98 1.16 -6.68
C ILE A 112 -2.61 0.49 -7.89
N SER A 113 -3.07 -0.76 -7.71
CA SER A 113 -3.76 -1.51 -8.76
C SER A 113 -5.07 -0.81 -9.16
N GLU A 114 -5.30 -0.65 -10.45
CA GLU A 114 -6.57 -0.09 -10.94
C GLU A 114 -7.77 -0.97 -10.61
N ARG A 115 -7.58 -2.29 -10.62
CA ARG A 115 -8.62 -3.28 -10.38
C ARG A 115 -8.87 -3.48 -8.89
N ALA A 116 -7.82 -3.77 -8.14
CA ALA A 116 -7.92 -4.10 -6.72
C ALA A 116 -7.96 -2.85 -5.81
N LYS A 117 -7.58 -1.66 -6.31
CA LYS A 117 -7.41 -0.42 -5.54
C LYS A 117 -6.49 -0.59 -4.33
N ARG A 118 -5.48 -1.45 -4.46
CA ARG A 118 -4.57 -1.86 -3.39
C ARG A 118 -3.12 -1.80 -3.84
N PRO A 119 -2.17 -1.67 -2.89
CA PRO A 119 -0.75 -1.73 -3.18
C PRO A 119 -0.37 -3.04 -3.84
N SER A 120 0.19 -2.95 -5.03
CA SER A 120 0.54 -4.09 -5.88
C SER A 120 1.88 -3.87 -6.54
N LEU A 121 2.51 -4.93 -7.00
CA LEU A 121 3.66 -4.89 -7.89
C LEU A 121 3.54 -5.96 -8.97
N THR A 122 4.25 -5.74 -10.07
CA THR A 122 4.26 -6.66 -11.22
C THR A 122 5.70 -7.11 -11.49
N ALA A 123 5.88 -8.41 -11.63
CA ALA A 123 7.09 -8.96 -12.20
C ALA A 123 6.89 -9.17 -13.71
N ILE A 124 7.86 -8.74 -14.51
CA ILE A 124 7.83 -8.86 -15.96
C ILE A 124 9.06 -9.62 -16.43
N GLN A 125 8.86 -10.51 -17.37
CA GLN A 125 9.93 -11.21 -18.11
C GLN A 125 9.75 -11.03 -19.62
N ILE A 126 10.81 -10.65 -20.31
CA ILE A 126 10.82 -10.55 -21.78
C ILE A 126 10.68 -11.95 -22.39
N VAL A 127 9.77 -12.08 -23.34
CA VAL A 127 9.65 -13.25 -24.23
C VAL A 127 10.43 -13.02 -25.50
N ARG A 128 11.38 -13.91 -25.81
CA ARG A 128 12.23 -13.83 -27.00
C ARG A 128 12.04 -15.06 -27.88
N LYS A 129 11.95 -14.84 -29.18
CA LYS A 129 12.03 -15.91 -30.18
C LYS A 129 13.51 -16.30 -30.43
N ALA A 130 13.73 -17.47 -31.05
CA ALA A 130 15.01 -17.88 -31.54
C ALA A 130 15.69 -16.69 -32.33
N ARG A 131 16.98 -16.49 -32.12
CA ARG A 131 17.77 -15.33 -32.64
C ARG A 131 17.53 -14.00 -31.89
N GLY A 132 16.91 -14.02 -30.68
CA GLY A 132 16.84 -12.87 -29.78
C GLY A 132 15.75 -11.84 -30.05
N ARG A 133 14.93 -12.01 -31.09
CA ARG A 133 13.81 -11.08 -31.37
C ARG A 133 12.83 -11.08 -30.22
N VAL A 134 12.53 -9.91 -29.67
CA VAL A 134 11.51 -9.72 -28.64
C VAL A 134 10.12 -9.89 -29.23
N LEU A 135 9.31 -10.75 -28.64
CA LEU A 135 7.90 -10.96 -28.99
C LEU A 135 6.97 -10.11 -28.11
N GLY A 136 7.32 -9.94 -26.85
CA GLY A 136 6.56 -9.24 -25.86
C GLY A 136 7.05 -9.59 -24.45
N PHE A 137 6.12 -9.61 -23.50
CA PHE A 137 6.41 -9.79 -22.08
C PHE A 137 5.38 -10.71 -21.44
N VAL A 138 5.83 -11.54 -20.51
CA VAL A 138 4.96 -12.20 -19.52
C VAL A 138 4.97 -11.37 -18.26
N GLY A 139 3.80 -11.06 -17.74
CA GLY A 139 3.60 -10.31 -16.50
C GLY A 139 2.89 -11.14 -15.44
N VAL A 140 3.30 -10.98 -14.18
CA VAL A 140 2.59 -11.53 -13.01
C VAL A 140 2.36 -10.42 -12.01
N ASP A 141 1.10 -10.22 -11.66
CA ASP A 141 0.68 -9.23 -10.66
C ASP A 141 0.62 -9.87 -9.28
N PHE A 142 1.15 -9.17 -8.29
CA PHE A 142 1.15 -9.55 -6.88
C PHE A 142 0.48 -8.46 -6.05
N ASP A 143 -0.40 -8.87 -5.14
CA ASP A 143 -0.86 -8.01 -4.05
C ASP A 143 0.21 -8.03 -2.94
N LEU A 144 0.60 -6.86 -2.44
CA LEU A 144 1.62 -6.78 -1.39
C LEU A 144 1.24 -7.55 -0.11
N ARG A 145 -0.07 -7.73 0.12
CA ARG A 145 -0.57 -8.49 1.27
C ARG A 145 -0.27 -9.99 1.19
N ASP A 146 -0.15 -10.52 -0.04
CA ASP A 146 -0.01 -11.95 -0.29
C ASP A 146 1.45 -12.39 -0.39
N LEU A 147 2.38 -11.43 -0.39
CA LEU A 147 3.80 -11.72 -0.49
C LEU A 147 4.39 -12.23 0.84
N PRO A 148 5.31 -13.21 0.78
CA PRO A 148 5.98 -13.71 1.97
C PRO A 148 6.86 -12.60 2.57
N ILE A 149 6.75 -12.45 3.87
CA ILE A 149 7.60 -11.54 4.63
C ILE A 149 8.60 -12.38 5.40
N THR A 150 9.89 -12.11 5.23
CA THR A 150 10.93 -12.80 5.97
C THR A 150 10.90 -12.40 7.45
N ARG A 151 11.12 -13.36 8.36
CA ARG A 151 11.17 -13.12 9.80
C ARG A 151 12.16 -12.01 10.20
N GLU A 152 13.26 -11.90 9.46
CA GLU A 152 14.29 -10.89 9.69
C GLU A 152 13.78 -9.45 9.56
N LEU A 153 12.77 -9.21 8.71
CA LEU A 153 12.18 -7.89 8.52
C LEU A 153 11.27 -7.48 9.69
N SER A 154 10.77 -8.44 10.48
CA SER A 154 9.93 -8.16 11.64
C SER A 154 10.73 -7.68 12.87
N HIS A 155 12.04 -7.92 12.89
CA HIS A 155 12.93 -7.54 13.99
C HIS A 155 13.62 -6.21 13.74
N GLN A 156 12.87 -5.15 13.52
CA GLN A 156 13.44 -3.80 13.51
C GLN A 156 13.79 -3.35 14.92
N PRO A 157 15.05 -2.97 15.18
CA PRO A 157 15.38 -2.23 16.39
C PRO A 157 14.70 -0.86 16.28
N THR A 158 13.78 -0.59 17.17
CA THR A 158 13.04 0.66 17.22
C THR A 158 13.91 1.72 17.88
N GLN A 159 14.32 2.73 17.13
CA GLN A 159 14.87 3.94 17.74
C GLN A 159 13.72 4.76 18.34
N TRP A 160 13.83 5.08 19.61
CA TRP A 160 12.97 6.06 20.23
C TRP A 160 13.20 7.42 19.56
N ARG A 161 12.17 7.92 18.89
CA ARG A 161 12.12 9.31 18.43
C ARG A 161 11.02 10.02 19.19
N GLN A 162 11.41 11.03 19.95
CA GLN A 162 10.43 11.94 20.53
C GLN A 162 9.89 12.82 19.39
N ILE A 163 8.63 12.65 19.05
CA ILE A 163 7.94 13.52 18.11
C ILE A 163 7.60 14.78 18.87
N LYS A 164 8.20 15.90 18.47
CA LYS A 164 7.65 17.20 18.84
C LYS A 164 6.27 17.27 18.19
N GLY A 165 5.25 17.60 18.97
CA GLY A 165 3.88 17.76 18.46
C GLY A 165 3.84 18.64 17.21
N ASP A 166 2.74 18.59 16.50
CA ASP A 166 2.54 19.36 15.26
C ASP A 166 3.03 20.81 15.46
N PRO A 167 4.01 21.29 14.68
CA PRO A 167 4.53 22.67 14.79
C PRO A 167 3.43 23.72 14.68
N SER A 168 2.31 23.42 14.01
CA SER A 168 1.16 24.30 13.92
C SER A 168 0.45 24.53 15.25
N ILE A 169 0.62 23.64 16.24
CA ILE A 169 0.06 23.80 17.59
C ILE A 169 0.79 24.92 18.39
N ARG A 170 2.03 25.20 18.05
CA ARG A 170 2.86 26.16 18.78
C ARG A 170 2.79 27.61 18.28
N GLY A 171 2.18 27.82 17.12
CA GLY A 171 2.03 29.13 16.50
C GLY A 171 0.71 29.77 16.92
N ALA A 172 0.79 30.89 17.58
CA ALA A 172 -0.24 31.88 17.91
C ALA A 172 -1.72 31.45 17.73
N VAL A 173 -2.48 31.63 18.78
CA VAL A 173 -3.91 31.34 18.98
C VAL A 173 -4.86 32.06 18.00
N PHE A 174 -4.38 32.76 16.99
CA PHE A 174 -5.19 33.63 16.15
C PHE A 174 -5.10 33.27 14.67
N HIS A 175 -6.24 32.83 14.11
CA HIS A 175 -6.54 32.77 12.68
C HIS A 175 -5.54 32.02 11.77
N GLN A 176 -5.32 30.74 12.07
CA GLN A 176 -4.57 29.88 11.14
C GLN A 176 -5.53 29.29 10.10
N THR A 177 -5.42 29.77 8.86
CA THR A 177 -6.01 29.12 7.71
C THR A 177 -5.30 27.79 7.44
N ARG A 178 -6.06 26.78 7.07
CA ARG A 178 -5.52 25.49 6.67
C ARG A 178 -4.57 25.66 5.48
N SER A 179 -3.31 25.32 5.67
CA SER A 179 -2.38 25.17 4.55
C SER A 179 -2.55 23.79 3.91
N ASN A 180 -2.52 23.75 2.59
CA ASN A 180 -2.57 22.49 1.85
C ASN A 180 -1.21 21.77 1.97
N SER A 181 -1.15 20.74 2.81
CA SER A 181 0.07 19.98 3.08
C SER A 181 0.37 18.97 1.97
N VAL A 182 1.60 18.43 1.92
CA VAL A 182 1.95 17.36 1.00
C VAL A 182 1.12 16.09 1.31
N MET A 183 0.79 15.85 2.58
CA MET A 183 -0.13 14.78 2.97
C MET A 183 -1.52 15.00 2.41
N ASP A 184 -2.05 16.23 2.43
CA ASP A 184 -3.35 16.58 1.86
C ASP A 184 -3.41 16.32 0.35
N GLN A 185 -2.31 16.58 -0.36
CA GLN A 185 -2.21 16.33 -1.81
C GLN A 185 -2.17 14.83 -2.16
N ASN A 186 -1.75 13.98 -1.22
CA ASN A 186 -1.60 12.54 -1.42
C ASN A 186 -2.54 11.73 -0.52
N ILE A 187 -3.61 12.34 0.01
CA ILE A 187 -4.42 11.77 1.08
C ILE A 187 -4.97 10.38 0.74
N ASP A 188 -5.44 10.17 -0.49
CA ASP A 188 -6.01 8.88 -0.90
C ASP A 188 -4.98 7.75 -0.86
N THR A 189 -3.74 8.03 -1.26
CA THR A 189 -2.62 7.08 -1.16
C THR A 189 -2.27 6.81 0.29
N VAL A 190 -2.17 7.85 1.11
CA VAL A 190 -1.88 7.75 2.55
C VAL A 190 -2.92 6.88 3.25
N LEU A 191 -4.22 7.14 3.03
CA LEU A 191 -5.28 6.35 3.65
C LEU A 191 -5.27 4.89 3.19
N GLY A 192 -4.93 4.64 1.91
CA GLY A 192 -4.78 3.28 1.39
C GLY A 192 -3.66 2.50 2.07
N VAL A 193 -2.49 3.11 2.25
CA VAL A 193 -1.35 2.49 2.96
C VAL A 193 -1.67 2.28 4.43
N VAL A 194 -2.28 3.26 5.09
CA VAL A 194 -2.68 3.15 6.51
C VAL A 194 -3.70 2.05 6.73
N GLU A 195 -4.73 1.98 5.90
CA GLU A 195 -5.71 0.89 5.93
C GLU A 195 -5.02 -0.47 5.81
N GLU A 196 -4.13 -0.63 4.84
CA GLU A 196 -3.39 -1.87 4.62
C GLU A 196 -2.54 -2.27 5.83
N LEU A 197 -1.81 -1.31 6.42
CA LEU A 197 -1.00 -1.54 7.61
C LEU A 197 -1.85 -1.99 8.80
N MET A 198 -3.06 -1.43 8.96
CA MET A 198 -3.96 -1.77 10.05
C MET A 198 -4.67 -3.10 9.83
N VAL A 199 -5.17 -3.36 8.62
CA VAL A 199 -5.98 -4.55 8.32
C VAL A 199 -5.12 -5.81 8.20
N ALA A 200 -3.93 -5.71 7.60
CA ALA A 200 -3.17 -6.89 7.18
C ALA A 200 -1.76 -6.99 7.78
N HIS A 201 -1.25 -5.97 8.44
CA HIS A 201 0.14 -5.93 8.93
C HIS A 201 0.28 -5.63 10.43
N GLY A 202 -0.82 -5.69 11.18
CA GLY A 202 -0.79 -5.65 12.64
C GLY A 202 -0.51 -4.28 13.27
N VAL A 203 -0.68 -3.20 12.52
CA VAL A 203 -0.74 -1.87 13.12
C VAL A 203 -2.08 -1.73 13.83
N TYR A 204 -2.05 -1.56 15.16
CA TYR A 204 -3.28 -1.49 15.95
C TYR A 204 -3.67 -0.09 16.37
N HIS A 205 -2.73 0.84 16.36
CA HIS A 205 -2.95 2.23 16.70
C HIS A 205 -2.18 3.13 15.72
N ILE A 206 -2.85 4.17 15.23
CA ILE A 206 -2.24 5.15 14.34
C ILE A 206 -2.67 6.57 14.69
N ILE A 207 -1.76 7.50 14.54
CA ILE A 207 -2.03 8.94 14.61
C ILE A 207 -1.58 9.57 13.30
N LEU A 208 -2.49 10.25 12.61
CA LEU A 208 -2.20 11.04 11.40
C LEU A 208 -2.05 12.51 11.78
N HIS A 209 -0.88 13.08 11.54
CA HIS A 209 -0.58 14.50 11.69
C HIS A 209 -0.55 15.16 10.32
N PHE A 210 -1.67 15.72 9.88
CA PHE A 210 -1.86 16.19 8.51
C PHE A 210 -0.90 17.33 8.14
N SER A 211 -0.76 18.34 8.99
CA SER A 211 0.08 19.51 8.68
C SER A 211 1.59 19.21 8.73
N SER A 212 2.02 18.26 9.54
CA SER A 212 3.44 17.87 9.63
C SER A 212 3.83 16.74 8.69
N ASN A 213 2.89 16.24 7.87
CA ASN A 213 3.12 15.19 6.89
C ASN A 213 3.67 13.89 7.49
N ARG A 214 3.17 13.48 8.66
CA ARG A 214 3.67 12.33 9.41
C ARG A 214 2.54 11.50 9.98
N ALA A 215 2.83 10.21 10.12
CA ALA A 215 2.02 9.31 10.94
C ALA A 215 2.87 8.67 12.03
N VAL A 216 2.22 8.30 13.12
CA VAL A 216 2.80 7.50 14.19
C VAL A 216 2.02 6.21 14.28
N ALA A 217 2.71 5.07 14.20
CA ALA A 217 2.09 3.76 14.18
C ALA A 217 2.64 2.86 15.29
N TRP A 218 1.74 2.15 15.99
CA TRP A 218 2.08 1.11 16.95
C TRP A 218 1.70 -0.25 16.37
N HIS A 219 2.61 -1.20 16.55
CA HIS A 219 2.47 -2.55 16.04
C HIS A 219 2.19 -3.55 17.16
N ILE A 220 1.39 -4.57 16.90
CA ILE A 220 0.96 -5.58 17.88
C ILE A 220 2.15 -6.31 18.50
N ASP A 221 3.22 -6.57 17.73
CA ASP A 221 4.40 -7.30 18.21
C ASP A 221 5.25 -6.50 19.20
N ASP A 222 5.14 -5.17 19.16
CA ASP A 222 5.87 -4.28 20.06
C ASP A 222 4.99 -3.10 20.47
N PRO A 223 3.99 -3.34 21.35
CA PRO A 223 2.97 -2.34 21.69
C PRO A 223 3.53 -1.18 22.53
N TYR A 224 4.74 -1.29 23.05
CA TYR A 224 5.38 -0.24 23.83
C TYR A 224 6.23 0.72 22.99
N ARG A 225 6.37 0.45 21.69
CA ARG A 225 7.16 1.26 20.76
C ARG A 225 6.31 1.70 19.60
N TYR A 226 6.71 2.80 18.99
CA TYR A 226 6.07 3.33 17.80
C TYR A 226 7.06 3.49 16.66
N ARG A 227 6.53 3.55 15.45
CA ARG A 227 7.26 3.98 14.26
C ARG A 227 6.74 5.33 13.82
N LEU A 228 7.67 6.19 13.42
CA LEU A 228 7.36 7.43 12.73
C LEU A 228 7.45 7.17 11.24
N LEU A 229 6.36 7.42 10.53
CA LEU A 229 6.27 7.35 9.07
C LEU A 229 6.21 8.78 8.54
N ASP A 230 7.14 9.15 7.69
CA ASP A 230 7.09 10.42 6.97
C ASP A 230 6.24 10.32 5.70
N ILE A 231 6.06 11.43 4.98
CA ILE A 231 5.20 11.44 3.79
C ILE A 231 5.72 10.53 2.68
N GLN A 232 7.02 10.32 2.56
CA GLN A 232 7.58 9.43 1.55
C GLN A 232 7.21 7.98 1.85
N GLU A 233 7.31 7.58 3.12
CA GLU A 233 6.91 6.24 3.58
C GLU A 233 5.38 6.05 3.50
N LEU A 234 4.59 7.09 3.80
CA LEU A 234 3.12 7.06 3.72
C LEU A 234 2.58 7.05 2.28
N THR A 235 3.36 7.50 1.31
CA THR A 235 2.96 7.49 -0.11
C THR A 235 3.60 6.35 -0.90
N ASP A 236 4.61 5.68 -0.34
CA ASP A 236 5.24 4.51 -0.95
C ASP A 236 4.53 3.23 -0.51
N PRO A 237 3.77 2.57 -1.40
CA PRO A 237 3.12 1.29 -1.09
C PRO A 237 4.10 0.19 -0.64
N ASN A 238 5.40 0.30 -0.93
CA ASN A 238 6.41 -0.65 -0.46
C ASN A 238 6.60 -0.60 1.06
N SER A 239 6.16 0.46 1.74
CA SER A 239 6.23 0.52 3.20
C SER A 239 5.50 -0.65 3.87
N CYS A 240 4.44 -1.18 3.24
CA CYS A 240 3.74 -2.38 3.70
C CYS A 240 4.65 -3.61 3.75
N LEU A 241 5.67 -3.70 2.87
CA LEU A 241 6.62 -4.82 2.85
C LEU A 241 7.52 -4.88 4.08
N ALA A 242 7.69 -3.78 4.80
CA ALA A 242 8.50 -3.71 6.02
C ALA A 242 7.78 -4.25 7.27
N TYR A 243 6.49 -4.57 7.15
CA TYR A 243 5.66 -5.07 8.24
C TYR A 243 5.27 -6.52 7.98
N PRO A 244 5.42 -7.43 8.98
CA PRO A 244 4.98 -8.80 8.83
C PRO A 244 3.47 -8.86 8.62
N ARG A 245 3.03 -9.76 7.75
CA ARG A 245 1.60 -10.01 7.55
C ARG A 245 1.01 -10.61 8.81
N ARG A 246 -0.15 -10.09 9.22
CA ARG A 246 -0.88 -10.52 10.42
C ARG A 246 -2.36 -10.68 10.11
N PRO A 247 -3.00 -11.73 10.58
CA PRO A 247 -4.46 -11.78 10.56
C PRO A 247 -5.01 -10.65 11.43
N TYR A 248 -6.15 -10.10 11.02
CA TYR A 248 -6.83 -9.09 11.80
C TYR A 248 -7.20 -9.63 13.20
N PRO A 249 -6.96 -8.88 14.30
CA PRO A 249 -7.16 -9.38 15.65
C PRO A 249 -8.64 -9.70 15.93
N LYS A 250 -8.92 -10.90 16.42
CA LYS A 250 -10.28 -11.33 16.78
C LYS A 250 -10.90 -10.55 17.94
N ASN A 251 -10.05 -9.99 18.80
CA ASN A 251 -10.45 -9.20 19.98
C ASN A 251 -10.42 -7.69 19.73
N ALA A 252 -10.29 -7.25 18.49
CA ALA A 252 -10.40 -5.85 18.13
C ALA A 252 -11.85 -5.36 18.39
N ALA A 253 -12.00 -4.19 19.02
CA ALA A 253 -13.30 -3.54 19.18
C ALA A 253 -13.81 -2.93 17.87
N VAL A 254 -12.90 -2.66 16.91
CA VAL A 254 -13.23 -2.12 15.59
C VAL A 254 -13.19 -3.25 14.57
N ALA A 255 -14.25 -3.43 13.80
CA ALA A 255 -14.25 -4.39 12.71
C ALA A 255 -13.32 -3.92 11.57
N ALA A 256 -12.64 -4.84 10.87
CA ALA A 256 -11.74 -4.50 9.78
C ALA A 256 -12.40 -3.61 8.70
N GLY A 257 -13.68 -3.87 8.39
CA GLY A 257 -14.46 -3.08 7.43
C GLY A 257 -14.80 -1.65 7.89
N GLN A 258 -14.64 -1.34 9.18
CA GLN A 258 -14.88 0.01 9.71
C GLN A 258 -13.65 0.92 9.60
N ILE A 259 -12.44 0.37 9.36
CA ILE A 259 -11.21 1.16 9.30
C ILE A 259 -11.29 2.18 8.18
N ARG A 260 -11.62 1.75 6.94
CA ARG A 260 -11.73 2.66 5.81
C ARG A 260 -12.77 3.76 6.01
N PRO A 261 -14.01 3.49 6.46
CA PRO A 261 -14.98 4.52 6.82
C PRO A 261 -14.46 5.54 7.85
N VAL A 262 -13.74 5.09 8.88
CA VAL A 262 -13.14 6.00 9.86
C VAL A 262 -12.10 6.91 9.20
N LEU A 263 -11.20 6.37 8.41
CA LEU A 263 -10.17 7.14 7.71
C LEU A 263 -10.77 8.17 6.74
N GLU A 264 -11.84 7.81 6.02
CA GLU A 264 -12.59 8.75 5.17
C GLU A 264 -13.28 9.83 5.99
N GLY A 265 -13.79 9.50 7.17
CA GLY A 265 -14.32 10.48 8.11
C GLY A 265 -13.25 11.48 8.57
N LEU A 266 -12.04 11.00 8.91
CA LEU A 266 -10.91 11.88 9.24
C LEU A 266 -10.54 12.80 8.07
N ARG A 267 -10.54 12.27 6.84
CA ARG A 267 -10.35 13.05 5.61
C ARG A 267 -11.40 14.13 5.45
N ALA A 268 -12.67 13.77 5.60
CA ALA A 268 -13.78 14.72 5.50
C ALA A 268 -13.62 15.89 6.49
N LEU A 269 -13.25 15.57 7.74
CA LEU A 269 -12.98 16.59 8.77
C LEU A 269 -11.74 17.43 8.47
N ARG A 270 -10.73 16.88 7.80
CA ARG A 270 -9.54 17.63 7.39
C ARG A 270 -9.88 18.70 6.36
N PHE A 271 -10.79 18.41 5.44
CA PHE A 271 -11.16 19.31 4.34
C PHE A 271 -12.47 20.05 4.57
N MET A 272 -13.01 20.00 5.78
CA MET A 272 -14.31 20.52 6.12
C MET A 272 -14.42 22.03 5.95
N ASP A 273 -13.42 22.77 6.43
CA ASP A 273 -13.38 24.23 6.43
C ASP A 273 -11.91 24.71 6.41
N GLU A 274 -11.71 25.98 6.03
CA GLU A 274 -10.35 26.58 6.03
C GLU A 274 -9.89 27.03 7.41
N MET A 275 -10.82 27.36 8.29
CA MET A 275 -10.54 27.85 9.65
C MET A 275 -10.73 26.76 10.70
N LEU A 276 -11.78 25.95 10.54
CA LEU A 276 -12.07 24.82 11.41
C LEU A 276 -11.80 23.53 10.67
N TYR A 277 -10.68 22.91 10.94
CA TYR A 277 -10.22 21.70 10.27
C TYR A 277 -9.52 20.73 11.25
N LEU A 278 -9.45 19.47 10.88
CA LEU A 278 -8.72 18.47 11.64
C LEU A 278 -7.20 18.64 11.47
N ARG A 279 -6.46 18.82 12.57
CA ARG A 279 -4.99 18.82 12.60
C ARG A 279 -4.41 17.44 12.68
N SER A 280 -4.99 16.61 13.56
CA SER A 280 -4.61 15.21 13.68
C SER A 280 -5.82 14.35 13.99
N GLY A 281 -5.79 13.13 13.45
CA GLY A 281 -6.77 12.10 13.71
C GLY A 281 -6.08 10.82 14.19
N THR A 282 -6.70 10.10 15.12
CA THR A 282 -6.17 8.84 15.64
C THR A 282 -7.23 7.75 15.61
N LEU A 283 -6.78 6.52 15.40
CA LEU A 283 -7.60 5.32 15.49
C LEU A 283 -6.86 4.25 16.27
N ASN A 284 -7.51 3.69 17.29
CA ASN A 284 -7.03 2.51 17.99
C ASN A 284 -8.07 1.40 17.86
N ILE A 285 -7.69 0.28 17.25
CA ILE A 285 -8.64 -0.81 16.95
C ILE A 285 -8.99 -1.66 18.17
N PHE A 286 -8.14 -1.69 19.20
CA PHE A 286 -8.41 -2.51 20.38
C PHE A 286 -9.41 -1.87 21.35
N ASN A 287 -9.29 -0.56 21.58
CA ASN A 287 -10.23 0.14 22.47
C ASN A 287 -11.38 0.80 21.72
N GLY A 288 -11.34 0.80 20.38
CA GLY A 288 -12.41 1.36 19.57
C GLY A 288 -12.56 2.88 19.65
N VAL A 289 -11.47 3.60 19.96
CA VAL A 289 -11.48 5.06 20.14
C VAL A 289 -10.93 5.76 18.91
N VAL A 290 -11.66 6.75 18.43
CA VAL A 290 -11.21 7.77 17.48
C VAL A 290 -10.89 9.04 18.26
N GLY A 291 -9.69 9.56 18.05
CA GLY A 291 -9.27 10.85 18.61
C GLY A 291 -9.22 11.91 17.51
N LEU A 292 -9.73 13.09 17.80
CA LEU A 292 -9.82 14.21 16.88
C LEU A 292 -9.18 15.43 17.55
N THR A 293 -8.22 16.07 16.87
CA THR A 293 -7.65 17.34 17.31
C THR A 293 -7.87 18.39 16.24
N PHE A 294 -8.67 19.39 16.55
CA PHE A 294 -9.04 20.44 15.61
C PHE A 294 -8.10 21.66 15.69
N SER A 295 -8.22 22.55 14.71
CA SER A 295 -7.46 23.81 14.64
C SER A 295 -7.72 24.76 15.81
N CYS A 296 -8.88 24.66 16.45
CA CYS A 296 -9.26 25.42 17.65
C CYS A 296 -8.70 24.85 18.96
N ASP A 297 -7.69 23.97 18.89
CA ASP A 297 -7.09 23.25 20.03
C ASP A 297 -8.06 22.34 20.82
N GLY A 298 -9.27 22.15 20.31
CA GLY A 298 -10.21 21.18 20.84
C GLY A 298 -9.79 19.75 20.49
N SER A 299 -9.66 18.89 21.50
CA SER A 299 -9.45 17.47 21.33
C SER A 299 -10.68 16.70 21.81
N HIS A 300 -11.14 15.76 20.99
CA HIS A 300 -12.29 14.91 21.27
C HIS A 300 -11.89 13.45 21.14
N TYR A 301 -12.48 12.62 21.98
CA TYR A 301 -12.30 11.17 21.95
C TYR A 301 -13.68 10.54 21.91
N VAL A 302 -13.95 9.79 20.86
CA VAL A 302 -15.27 9.19 20.64
C VAL A 302 -15.15 7.72 20.26
N PRO A 303 -16.11 6.88 20.66
CA PRO A 303 -16.18 5.51 20.15
C PRO A 303 -16.37 5.48 18.63
N VAL A 304 -15.77 4.50 17.94
CA VAL A 304 -15.85 4.34 16.48
C VAL A 304 -17.30 4.36 15.97
N ASN A 305 -18.20 3.64 16.62
CA ASN A 305 -19.59 3.60 16.17
C ASN A 305 -20.24 4.98 16.23
N GLU A 306 -20.03 5.70 17.35
CA GLU A 306 -20.54 7.07 17.51
C GLU A 306 -19.93 8.02 16.46
N PHE A 307 -18.64 7.86 16.14
CA PHE A 307 -17.98 8.65 15.12
C PHE A 307 -18.57 8.43 13.72
N LEU A 308 -18.84 7.16 13.39
CA LEU A 308 -19.40 6.79 12.08
C LEU A 308 -20.89 7.21 11.96
N ASP A 309 -21.67 7.09 13.04
CA ASP A 309 -23.09 7.43 13.06
C ASP A 309 -23.32 8.94 12.92
N LYS A 310 -22.45 9.75 13.52
CA LYS A 310 -22.61 11.21 13.52
C LYS A 310 -22.27 11.88 12.19
N GLY A 311 -21.35 11.29 11.41
CA GLY A 311 -20.87 11.87 10.16
C GLY A 311 -20.11 13.20 10.33
N ALA A 312 -19.53 13.72 9.25
CA ALA A 312 -18.74 14.96 9.28
C ALA A 312 -19.59 16.19 9.64
N GLU A 313 -20.84 16.24 9.21
CA GLU A 313 -21.76 17.39 9.43
C GLU A 313 -22.04 17.68 10.91
N PHE A 314 -22.07 16.66 11.75
CA PHE A 314 -22.26 16.83 13.19
C PHE A 314 -21.15 17.67 13.82
N TRP A 315 -19.91 17.42 13.42
CA TRP A 315 -18.72 18.09 13.98
C TRP A 315 -18.64 19.56 13.55
N VAL A 316 -19.22 19.90 12.41
CA VAL A 316 -19.34 21.31 11.93
C VAL A 316 -20.37 22.08 12.73
N ARG A 317 -21.57 21.50 12.96
CA ARG A 317 -22.68 22.20 13.62
C ARG A 317 -22.44 22.45 15.10
N GLY A 318 -21.63 21.60 15.76
CA GLY A 318 -21.33 21.75 17.19
C GLY A 318 -20.49 22.98 17.54
N SER A 319 -19.76 23.55 16.58
CA SER A 319 -18.94 24.75 16.76
C SER A 319 -19.69 26.08 16.61
N THR A 320 -20.95 26.07 16.12
CA THR A 320 -21.78 27.27 15.99
C THR A 320 -22.73 27.52 17.15
N LEU A 321 -22.72 26.68 18.19
CA LEU A 321 -23.59 26.80 19.38
C LEU A 321 -22.87 27.35 20.63
N GLY A 322 -21.82 28.12 20.46
CA GLY A 322 -21.08 28.73 21.57
C GLY A 322 -20.69 30.18 21.34
N VAL A 323 -21.66 31.05 21.06
CA VAL A 323 -21.53 32.52 21.29
C VAL A 323 -22.71 32.96 22.13
#